data_eac2a57790c4bf2da46965a173914234
#
_entry.id   eac2a57790c4bf2da46965a173914234
#
_cell.length_a   1.000
_cell.length_b   1.000
_cell.length_c   1.000
_cell.angle_alpha   90.00
_cell.angle_beta   90.00
_cell.angle_gamma   90.00
#
_symmetry.space_group_name_H-M   'P 1'
#
loop_
_entity.id
_entity.type
_entity.pdbx_description
1 polymer ?
#
loop_
_entity_poly.entity_id
_entity_poly.type
_entity_poly.pdbx_seq_one_letter_code
_entity_poly.pdbx_strand_id
1 'polypeptide(L)'
;VPQKRKRVIILGLRKEIYGDQSPILIKKFYEEILPSYKLEKKKTLRDAIGDLPGLYPAEKVVIYDGRKTAHTIASTVVKNHISRYHNQRDIQLFSMLAADIESGANQYLAIEARKALYTQHTGKTSNIHKYNVLKWNEPSTTIPAHLCKDGLRHIHPDSRQARTITVREAARIQTFTDDYEFIGAMTDQYKMIGNAVPPEFARRLALAVHQLIFED
;
A
#
# COMPACT_ATOMS: atom_id res chain seq x y z
N VAL A 1 7.65 -5.41 5.45
CA VAL A 1 6.67 -4.49 4.85
C VAL A 1 6.07 -5.15 3.61
N PRO A 2 4.74 -5.29 3.52
CA PRO A 2 4.06 -5.95 2.40
C PRO A 2 3.93 -5.06 1.16
N GLN A 3 5.00 -4.34 0.78
CA GLN A 3 5.06 -3.55 -0.46
C GLN A 3 6.45 -3.58 -1.10
N LYS A 4 6.47 -3.37 -2.42
CA LYS A 4 7.70 -3.21 -3.21
C LYS A 4 8.08 -1.73 -3.24
N ARG A 5 9.00 -1.29 -2.36
CA ARG A 5 9.46 0.12 -2.28
C ARG A 5 10.98 0.17 -2.09
N LYS A 6 11.70 0.64 -3.09
CA LYS A 6 13.15 0.84 -2.99
C LYS A 6 13.47 2.18 -2.33
N ARG A 7 14.41 2.20 -1.41
CA ARG A 7 14.92 3.40 -0.73
C ARG A 7 16.42 3.26 -0.50
N VAL A 8 17.09 4.38 -0.51
CA VAL A 8 18.48 4.48 -0.07
C VAL A 8 18.46 4.70 1.44
N ILE A 9 19.32 4.00 2.16
CA ILE A 9 19.58 4.18 3.59
C ILE A 9 20.99 4.75 3.69
N ILE A 10 21.16 5.86 4.38
CA ILE A 10 22.45 6.50 4.61
C ILE A 10 22.70 6.49 6.11
N LEU A 11 23.80 5.85 6.54
CA LEU A 11 24.27 5.87 7.92
C LEU A 11 25.45 6.82 8.03
N GLY A 12 25.40 7.74 8.97
CA GLY A 12 26.53 8.62 9.35
C GLY A 12 26.94 8.35 10.79
N LEU A 13 28.22 8.20 11.04
CA LEU A 13 28.79 8.09 12.38
C LEU A 13 29.55 9.35 12.75
N ARG A 14 29.43 9.78 14.00
CA ARG A 14 30.08 10.98 14.51
C ARG A 14 31.60 10.76 14.60
N LYS A 15 32.38 11.52 13.83
CA LYS A 15 33.82 11.34 13.71
C LYS A 15 34.53 11.50 15.06
N GLU A 16 34.07 12.42 15.89
CA GLU A 16 34.68 12.71 17.21
C GLU A 16 34.54 11.55 18.20
N ILE A 17 33.53 10.66 17.97
CA ILE A 17 33.27 9.50 18.83
C ILE A 17 33.89 8.22 18.26
N TYR A 18 33.72 7.99 16.96
CA TYR A 18 34.09 6.72 16.33
C TYR A 18 35.41 6.76 15.55
N GLY A 19 35.94 7.96 15.24
CA GLY A 19 37.24 8.14 14.62
C GLY A 19 37.52 7.19 13.46
N ASP A 20 38.66 6.51 13.53
CA ASP A 20 39.14 5.56 12.53
C ASP A 20 38.35 4.24 12.51
N GLN A 21 37.49 3.95 13.51
CA GLN A 21 36.61 2.81 13.52
C GLN A 21 35.39 2.97 12.61
N SER A 22 35.04 4.20 12.23
CA SER A 22 33.85 4.50 11.44
C SER A 22 33.73 3.68 10.16
N PRO A 23 34.76 3.48 9.32
CA PRO A 23 34.65 2.66 8.12
C PRO A 23 34.33 1.19 8.41
N ILE A 24 34.91 0.64 9.48
CA ILE A 24 34.69 -0.75 9.90
C ILE A 24 33.24 -0.94 10.36
N LEU A 25 32.75 -0.04 11.22
CA LEU A 25 31.39 -0.05 11.73
C LEU A 25 30.35 0.13 10.61
N ILE A 26 30.58 1.03 9.66
CA ILE A 26 29.72 1.24 8.51
C ILE A 26 29.66 -0.04 7.66
N LYS A 27 30.80 -0.68 7.41
CA LYS A 27 30.85 -1.96 6.68
C LYS A 27 30.08 -3.06 7.43
N LYS A 28 30.32 -3.26 8.72
CA LYS A 28 29.62 -4.22 9.59
C LYS A 28 28.10 -3.97 9.53
N PHE A 29 27.68 -2.69 9.60
CA PHE A 29 26.26 -2.35 9.51
C PHE A 29 25.59 -2.81 8.22
N TYR A 30 26.16 -2.51 7.07
CA TYR A 30 25.55 -2.82 5.78
C TYR A 30 25.68 -4.26 5.35
N GLU A 31 26.81 -4.92 5.67
CA GLU A 31 27.11 -6.26 5.20
C GLU A 31 26.60 -7.36 6.15
N GLU A 32 26.50 -7.08 7.45
CA GLU A 32 26.16 -8.09 8.47
C GLU A 32 24.88 -7.75 9.22
N ILE A 33 24.83 -6.62 9.93
CA ILE A 33 23.76 -6.29 10.85
C ILE A 33 22.45 -6.02 10.13
N LEU A 34 22.42 -5.09 9.19
CA LEU A 34 21.18 -4.73 8.49
C LEU A 34 20.57 -5.92 7.71
N PRO A 35 21.34 -6.77 7.05
CA PRO A 35 20.81 -7.99 6.43
C PRO A 35 20.17 -8.98 7.41
N SER A 36 20.65 -9.10 8.65
CA SER A 36 20.12 -10.05 9.65
C SER A 36 18.67 -9.70 10.06
N TYR A 37 18.26 -8.44 9.91
CA TYR A 37 16.88 -8.00 10.15
C TYR A 37 15.91 -8.23 8.98
N LYS A 38 16.37 -8.82 7.88
CA LYS A 38 15.47 -9.21 6.79
C LYS A 38 14.60 -10.39 7.20
N LEU A 39 13.34 -10.37 6.76
CA LEU A 39 12.47 -11.53 6.88
C LEU A 39 12.87 -12.58 5.83
N GLU A 40 12.89 -13.84 6.22
CA GLU A 40 13.06 -14.96 5.30
C GLU A 40 11.93 -15.01 4.27
N LYS A 41 10.69 -14.85 4.74
CA LYS A 41 9.49 -14.83 3.90
C LYS A 41 8.97 -13.41 3.70
N LYS A 42 8.77 -13.03 2.45
CA LYS A 42 8.13 -11.75 2.11
C LYS A 42 6.68 -11.72 2.57
N LYS A 43 6.28 -10.66 3.24
CA LYS A 43 4.87 -10.40 3.56
C LYS A 43 4.11 -10.03 2.29
N THR A 44 2.93 -10.61 2.14
CA THR A 44 2.04 -10.41 1.00
C THR A 44 0.94 -9.41 1.31
N LEU A 45 0.15 -9.05 0.30
CA LEU A 45 -1.04 -8.23 0.48
C LEU A 45 -2.05 -8.92 1.41
N ARG A 46 -2.22 -10.25 1.24
CA ARG A 46 -3.12 -11.05 2.09
C ARG A 46 -2.74 -10.97 3.57
N ASP A 47 -1.44 -11.02 3.88
CA ASP A 47 -0.96 -10.87 5.25
C ASP A 47 -1.28 -9.49 5.86
N ALA A 48 -1.48 -8.47 5.02
CA ALA A 48 -1.73 -7.12 5.47
C ALA A 48 -3.21 -6.78 5.63
N ILE A 49 -4.05 -7.21 4.68
CA ILE A 49 -5.44 -6.75 4.58
C ILE A 49 -6.48 -7.88 4.44
N GLY A 50 -6.02 -9.15 4.42
CA GLY A 50 -6.91 -10.28 4.14
C GLY A 50 -7.94 -10.59 5.22
N ASP A 51 -7.76 -10.08 6.43
CA ASP A 51 -8.66 -10.22 7.59
C ASP A 51 -9.61 -9.02 7.76
N LEU A 52 -9.44 -7.95 6.98
CA LEU A 52 -10.35 -6.81 7.03
C LEU A 52 -11.73 -7.17 6.48
N PRO A 53 -12.80 -6.63 7.07
CA PRO A 53 -14.16 -6.88 6.60
C PRO A 53 -14.35 -6.38 5.16
N GLY A 54 -15.05 -7.16 4.33
CA GLY A 54 -15.33 -6.80 2.95
C GLY A 54 -16.27 -5.58 2.85
N LEU A 55 -16.03 -4.74 1.83
CA LEU A 55 -16.89 -3.60 1.48
C LEU A 55 -17.42 -3.81 0.07
N TYR A 56 -18.70 -4.12 -0.05
CA TYR A 56 -19.33 -4.51 -1.31
C TYR A 56 -20.10 -3.36 -1.94
N PRO A 57 -20.30 -3.34 -3.27
CA PRO A 57 -21.15 -2.37 -3.93
C PRO A 57 -22.55 -2.33 -3.29
N ALA A 58 -23.05 -1.14 -2.99
CA ALA A 58 -24.37 -0.91 -2.42
C ALA A 58 -25.35 -0.49 -3.52
N GLU A 59 -26.62 -0.87 -3.38
CA GLU A 59 -27.68 -0.47 -4.32
C GLU A 59 -27.88 1.03 -4.39
N LYS A 60 -27.67 1.71 -3.27
CA LYS A 60 -27.81 3.17 -3.16
C LYS A 60 -26.53 3.78 -2.60
N VAL A 61 -26.33 5.04 -2.94
CA VAL A 61 -25.23 5.83 -2.35
C VAL A 61 -25.44 5.93 -0.84
N VAL A 62 -24.38 5.64 -0.09
CA VAL A 62 -24.35 5.72 1.37
C VAL A 62 -23.59 6.97 1.77
N ILE A 63 -24.12 7.70 2.75
CA ILE A 63 -23.39 8.76 3.47
C ILE A 63 -23.04 8.22 4.85
N TYR A 64 -21.77 8.15 5.14
CA TYR A 64 -21.26 7.68 6.43
C TYR A 64 -20.17 8.63 6.94
N ASP A 65 -20.34 9.14 8.15
CA ASP A 65 -19.41 10.11 8.75
C ASP A 65 -19.09 11.29 7.79
N GLY A 66 -20.17 11.86 7.20
CA GLY A 66 -20.09 12.97 6.23
C GLY A 66 -19.42 12.61 4.88
N ARG A 67 -19.10 11.33 4.64
CA ARG A 67 -18.43 10.87 3.44
C ARG A 67 -19.37 10.08 2.54
N LYS A 68 -19.34 10.38 1.25
CA LYS A 68 -20.07 9.65 0.22
C LYS A 68 -19.31 8.38 -0.17
N THR A 69 -20.03 7.25 -0.20
CA THR A 69 -19.53 5.98 -0.75
C THR A 69 -20.62 5.28 -1.56
N ALA A 70 -20.23 4.41 -2.47
CA ALA A 70 -21.12 3.51 -3.22
C ALA A 70 -20.97 2.05 -2.74
N HIS A 71 -20.42 1.86 -1.53
CA HIS A 71 -20.18 0.54 -0.94
C HIS A 71 -20.79 0.46 0.45
N THR A 72 -21.01 -0.78 0.90
CA THR A 72 -21.48 -1.06 2.26
C THR A 72 -20.46 -0.54 3.29
N ILE A 73 -20.97 -0.27 4.49
CA ILE A 73 -20.12 -0.03 5.66
C ILE A 73 -19.92 -1.38 6.36
N ALA A 74 -18.70 -1.62 6.83
CA ALA A 74 -18.40 -2.82 7.58
C ALA A 74 -19.24 -2.92 8.86
N SER A 75 -19.72 -4.10 9.21
CA SER A 75 -20.46 -4.37 10.44
C SER A 75 -19.60 -4.15 11.69
N THR A 76 -18.30 -4.42 11.58
CA THR A 76 -17.31 -4.13 12.62
C THR A 76 -16.65 -2.80 12.31
N VAL A 77 -16.65 -1.88 13.29
CA VAL A 77 -16.03 -0.58 13.12
C VAL A 77 -14.51 -0.72 13.10
N VAL A 78 -13.93 -0.52 11.92
CA VAL A 78 -12.49 -0.39 11.74
C VAL A 78 -12.20 1.03 11.30
N LYS A 79 -11.40 1.75 12.09
CA LYS A 79 -11.08 3.15 11.82
C LYS A 79 -10.45 3.34 10.43
N ASN A 80 -10.90 4.35 9.69
CA ASN A 80 -10.43 4.68 8.34
C ASN A 80 -10.68 3.57 7.27
N HIS A 81 -11.59 2.59 7.54
CA HIS A 81 -11.93 1.53 6.59
C HIS A 81 -13.28 1.81 5.90
N ILE A 82 -13.30 2.84 5.08
CA ILE A 82 -14.46 3.27 4.27
C ILE A 82 -14.01 3.36 2.83
N SER A 83 -14.76 2.77 1.90
CA SER A 83 -14.48 2.91 0.48
C SER A 83 -14.70 4.35 0.04
N ARG A 84 -13.81 4.89 -0.76
CA ARG A 84 -14.08 6.12 -1.50
C ARG A 84 -15.23 5.90 -2.47
N TYR A 85 -15.88 6.98 -2.88
CA TYR A 85 -16.93 6.89 -3.88
C TYR A 85 -16.37 6.46 -5.24
N HIS A 86 -17.01 5.46 -5.84
CA HIS A 86 -16.83 5.05 -7.23
C HIS A 86 -18.19 5.12 -7.93
N ASN A 87 -18.22 5.57 -9.17
CA ASN A 87 -19.42 5.51 -9.98
C ASN A 87 -19.67 4.06 -10.50
N GLN A 88 -20.85 3.78 -11.02
CA GLN A 88 -21.24 2.45 -11.46
C GLN A 88 -20.32 1.89 -12.55
N ARG A 89 -19.88 2.73 -13.48
CA ARG A 89 -18.95 2.32 -14.54
C ARG A 89 -17.61 1.85 -13.96
N ASP A 90 -17.07 2.59 -13.00
CA ASP A 90 -15.79 2.23 -12.36
C ASP A 90 -15.91 0.96 -11.53
N ILE A 91 -17.04 0.75 -10.84
CA ILE A 91 -17.34 -0.49 -10.09
C ILE A 91 -17.35 -1.70 -11.03
N GLN A 92 -18.08 -1.61 -12.16
CA GLN A 92 -18.13 -2.70 -13.15
C GLN A 92 -16.73 -2.99 -13.72
N LEU A 93 -15.97 -1.96 -14.03
CA LEU A 93 -14.61 -2.08 -14.56
C LEU A 93 -13.66 -2.72 -13.55
N PHE A 94 -13.71 -2.31 -12.29
CA PHE A 94 -12.85 -2.88 -11.24
C PHE A 94 -13.19 -4.34 -10.97
N SER A 95 -14.49 -4.69 -10.94
CA SER A 95 -14.94 -6.08 -10.84
C SER A 95 -14.38 -6.94 -11.98
N MET A 96 -14.52 -6.48 -13.22
CA MET A 96 -14.01 -7.17 -14.41
C MET A 96 -12.49 -7.38 -14.35
N LEU A 97 -11.75 -6.33 -14.02
CA LEU A 97 -10.28 -6.39 -13.95
C LEU A 97 -9.78 -7.30 -12.82
N ALA A 98 -10.45 -7.28 -11.67
CA ALA A 98 -10.10 -8.17 -10.56
C ALA A 98 -10.45 -9.63 -10.88
N ALA A 99 -11.60 -9.89 -11.51
CA ALA A 99 -11.99 -11.23 -11.96
C ALA A 99 -11.04 -11.81 -13.03
N ASP A 100 -10.51 -10.94 -13.92
CA ASP A 100 -9.48 -11.35 -14.90
C ASP A 100 -8.22 -11.89 -14.22
N ILE A 101 -7.79 -11.26 -13.12
CA ILE A 101 -6.65 -11.74 -12.32
C ILE A 101 -7.02 -12.96 -11.48
N GLU A 102 -8.19 -12.98 -10.84
CA GLU A 102 -8.65 -14.10 -10.01
C GLU A 102 -8.81 -15.40 -10.83
N SER A 103 -9.34 -15.30 -12.04
CA SER A 103 -9.50 -16.45 -12.94
C SER A 103 -8.21 -16.94 -13.58
N GLY A 104 -7.16 -16.12 -13.54
CA GLY A 104 -5.90 -16.40 -14.24
C GLY A 104 -5.94 -16.14 -15.75
N ALA A 105 -7.00 -15.54 -16.28
CA ALA A 105 -7.11 -15.20 -17.71
C ALA A 105 -6.06 -14.15 -18.12
N ASN A 106 -5.80 -13.18 -17.23
CA ASN A 106 -4.72 -12.18 -17.36
C ASN A 106 -4.75 -11.37 -18.67
N GLN A 107 -5.93 -11.14 -19.25
CA GLN A 107 -6.11 -10.41 -20.52
C GLN A 107 -5.61 -8.97 -20.43
N TYR A 108 -5.78 -8.35 -19.24
CA TYR A 108 -5.39 -6.96 -18.98
C TYR A 108 -4.10 -6.84 -18.17
N LEU A 109 -3.24 -7.87 -18.18
CA LEU A 109 -1.97 -7.82 -17.46
C LEU A 109 -0.95 -6.90 -18.15
N ALA A 110 -0.94 -6.86 -19.49
CA ALA A 110 -0.06 -6.01 -20.27
C ALA A 110 -0.39 -4.51 -20.11
N ILE A 111 0.63 -3.67 -20.12
CA ILE A 111 0.47 -2.21 -19.97
C ILE A 111 -0.37 -1.64 -21.12
N GLU A 112 -0.13 -2.09 -22.34
CA GLU A 112 -0.82 -1.67 -23.56
C GLU A 112 -2.31 -2.00 -23.50
N ALA A 113 -2.68 -3.20 -23.04
CA ALA A 113 -4.06 -3.61 -22.88
C ALA A 113 -4.79 -2.70 -21.87
N ARG A 114 -4.14 -2.36 -20.74
CA ARG A 114 -4.69 -1.43 -19.74
C ARG A 114 -4.81 0.01 -20.25
N LYS A 115 -3.88 0.46 -21.07
CA LYS A 115 -3.97 1.78 -21.72
C LYS A 115 -5.11 1.83 -22.73
N ALA A 116 -5.25 0.80 -23.57
CA ALA A 116 -6.35 0.67 -24.52
C ALA A 116 -7.70 0.67 -23.80
N LEU A 117 -7.82 -0.13 -22.73
CA LEU A 117 -9.01 -0.18 -21.88
C LEU A 117 -9.35 1.19 -21.27
N TYR A 118 -8.35 1.93 -20.79
CA TYR A 118 -8.55 3.27 -20.26
C TYR A 118 -9.08 4.22 -21.34
N THR A 119 -8.52 4.19 -22.54
CA THR A 119 -8.98 5.00 -23.66
C THR A 119 -10.42 4.64 -24.07
N GLN A 120 -10.73 3.36 -24.15
CA GLN A 120 -12.08 2.87 -24.47
C GLN A 120 -13.12 3.36 -23.46
N HIS A 121 -12.80 3.31 -22.16
CA HIS A 121 -13.75 3.67 -21.11
C HIS A 121 -13.87 5.16 -20.83
N THR A 122 -12.83 5.94 -21.10
CA THR A 122 -12.79 7.36 -20.72
C THR A 122 -12.76 8.32 -21.91
N GLY A 123 -12.49 7.83 -23.11
CA GLY A 123 -12.22 8.64 -24.30
C GLY A 123 -10.88 9.41 -24.24
N LYS A 124 -10.05 9.15 -23.23
CA LYS A 124 -8.78 9.87 -22.99
C LYS A 124 -7.59 8.93 -23.13
N THR A 125 -6.52 9.42 -23.73
CA THR A 125 -5.24 8.71 -23.76
C THR A 125 -4.44 8.95 -22.49
N SER A 126 -3.61 7.99 -22.11
CA SER A 126 -2.68 8.13 -20.98
C SER A 126 -1.35 7.44 -21.30
N ASN A 127 -0.24 8.15 -21.10
CA ASN A 127 1.10 7.58 -21.25
C ASN A 127 1.43 6.58 -20.13
N ILE A 128 0.72 6.64 -19.00
CA ILE A 128 0.88 5.75 -17.86
C ILE A 128 -0.37 4.88 -17.73
N HIS A 129 -0.19 3.56 -17.56
CA HIS A 129 -1.32 2.68 -17.27
C HIS A 129 -2.00 3.10 -15.95
N LYS A 130 -3.32 3.25 -15.98
CA LYS A 130 -4.10 3.66 -14.82
C LYS A 130 -4.56 2.46 -13.99
N TYR A 131 -5.08 1.44 -14.65
CA TYR A 131 -5.68 0.29 -13.98
C TYR A 131 -4.62 -0.72 -13.56
N ASN A 132 -4.51 -0.95 -12.26
CA ASN A 132 -3.67 -2.01 -11.72
C ASN A 132 -4.37 -2.66 -10.53
N VAL A 133 -4.71 -3.93 -10.69
CA VAL A 133 -5.25 -4.77 -9.61
C VAL A 133 -4.09 -5.28 -8.78
N LEU A 134 -4.20 -5.14 -7.46
CA LEU A 134 -3.26 -5.74 -6.52
C LEU A 134 -3.47 -7.26 -6.49
N LYS A 135 -2.46 -8.01 -6.05
CA LYS A 135 -2.52 -9.47 -5.99
C LYS A 135 -2.38 -9.96 -4.56
N TRP A 136 -3.25 -10.88 -4.15
CA TRP A 136 -3.27 -11.42 -2.79
C TRP A 136 -1.93 -11.99 -2.33
N ASN A 137 -1.27 -12.76 -3.19
CA ASN A 137 -0.08 -13.53 -2.87
C ASN A 137 1.23 -12.81 -3.20
N GLU A 138 1.16 -11.51 -3.53
CA GLU A 138 2.32 -10.66 -3.77
C GLU A 138 2.33 -9.48 -2.79
N PRO A 139 3.52 -8.89 -2.53
CA PRO A 139 3.59 -7.56 -1.91
C PRO A 139 2.92 -6.52 -2.80
N SER A 140 2.21 -5.57 -2.22
CA SER A 140 1.63 -4.43 -2.93
C SER A 140 2.68 -3.64 -3.71
N THR A 141 2.25 -2.92 -4.74
CA THR A 141 3.05 -1.84 -5.33
C THR A 141 3.23 -0.71 -4.31
N THR A 142 4.19 0.19 -4.58
CA THR A 142 4.48 1.32 -3.69
C THR A 142 3.23 2.17 -3.42
N ILE A 143 2.95 2.42 -2.14
CA ILE A 143 1.91 3.37 -1.70
C ILE A 143 2.50 4.79 -1.82
N PRO A 144 2.04 5.61 -2.80
CA PRO A 144 2.54 6.96 -2.99
C PRO A 144 1.75 7.99 -2.17
N ALA A 145 2.35 9.16 -1.93
CA ALA A 145 1.68 10.28 -1.26
C ALA A 145 0.42 10.78 -2.01
N HIS A 146 0.39 10.60 -3.32
CA HIS A 146 -0.73 11.03 -4.17
C HIS A 146 -1.72 9.90 -4.49
N LEU A 147 -1.79 8.85 -3.66
CA LEU A 147 -2.71 7.73 -3.82
C LEU A 147 -4.18 8.17 -3.97
N CYS A 148 -4.56 9.27 -3.32
CA CYS A 148 -5.88 9.86 -3.47
C CYS A 148 -6.23 10.25 -4.93
N LYS A 149 -5.23 10.62 -5.74
CA LYS A 149 -5.38 10.98 -7.17
C LYS A 149 -5.16 9.78 -8.09
N ASP A 150 -4.32 8.82 -7.69
CA ASP A 150 -3.90 7.66 -8.48
C ASP A 150 -4.47 6.33 -7.95
N GLY A 151 -5.62 6.37 -7.30
CA GLY A 151 -6.27 5.17 -6.71
C GLY A 151 -6.47 4.03 -7.71
N LEU A 152 -6.64 4.33 -9.00
CA LEU A 152 -6.79 3.35 -10.08
C LEU A 152 -5.59 2.40 -10.23
N ARG A 153 -4.45 2.71 -9.62
CA ARG A 153 -3.27 1.84 -9.59
C ARG A 153 -3.25 0.89 -8.39
N HIS A 154 -4.27 0.95 -7.53
CA HIS A 154 -4.40 0.14 -6.31
C HIS A 154 -5.84 -0.38 -6.19
N ILE A 155 -6.30 -1.12 -7.21
CA ILE A 155 -7.61 -1.78 -7.21
C ILE A 155 -7.52 -2.99 -6.29
N HIS A 156 -8.53 -3.17 -5.44
CA HIS A 156 -8.63 -4.30 -4.52
C HIS A 156 -8.71 -5.63 -5.27
N PRO A 157 -8.02 -6.69 -4.83
CA PRO A 157 -7.94 -7.94 -5.56
C PRO A 157 -9.21 -8.81 -5.51
N ASP A 158 -10.16 -8.57 -4.60
CA ASP A 158 -11.46 -9.27 -4.56
C ASP A 158 -12.42 -8.59 -5.54
N SER A 159 -12.78 -9.28 -6.63
CA SER A 159 -13.65 -8.78 -7.69
C SER A 159 -15.05 -8.40 -7.22
N ARG A 160 -15.54 -9.02 -6.12
CA ARG A 160 -16.84 -8.72 -5.53
C ARG A 160 -16.85 -7.37 -4.83
N GLN A 161 -15.71 -6.91 -4.32
CA GLN A 161 -15.56 -5.60 -3.67
C GLN A 161 -15.44 -4.46 -4.67
N ALA A 162 -14.93 -4.69 -5.86
CA ALA A 162 -14.96 -3.78 -7.02
C ALA A 162 -14.63 -2.30 -6.69
N ARG A 163 -13.52 -2.08 -6.00
CA ARG A 163 -13.11 -0.77 -5.47
C ARG A 163 -11.59 -0.60 -5.45
N THR A 164 -11.13 0.59 -5.19
CA THR A 164 -9.73 0.83 -4.82
C THR A 164 -9.54 0.60 -3.31
N ILE A 165 -8.29 0.44 -2.87
CA ILE A 165 -8.00 0.24 -1.45
C ILE A 165 -8.42 1.44 -0.60
N THR A 166 -8.82 1.17 0.65
CA THR A 166 -9.18 2.17 1.65
C THR A 166 -7.94 2.78 2.32
N VAL A 167 -8.15 3.81 3.13
CA VAL A 167 -7.11 4.42 3.95
C VAL A 167 -6.52 3.39 4.92
N ARG A 168 -7.36 2.58 5.59
CA ARG A 168 -6.90 1.53 6.52
C ARG A 168 -6.07 0.46 5.81
N GLU A 169 -6.48 0.02 4.63
CA GLU A 169 -5.72 -0.93 3.83
C GLU A 169 -4.35 -0.37 3.42
N ALA A 170 -4.31 0.88 2.97
CA ALA A 170 -3.05 1.55 2.67
C ALA A 170 -2.15 1.70 3.91
N ALA A 171 -2.74 1.99 5.08
CA ALA A 171 -2.03 2.08 6.36
C ALA A 171 -1.42 0.73 6.78
N ARG A 172 -2.19 -0.37 6.70
CA ARG A 172 -1.69 -1.72 7.00
C ARG A 172 -0.60 -2.18 6.03
N ILE A 173 -0.70 -1.84 4.74
CA ILE A 173 0.37 -2.08 3.77
C ILE A 173 1.65 -1.32 4.15
N GLN A 174 1.52 -0.15 4.76
CA GLN A 174 2.64 0.61 5.33
C GLN A 174 3.00 0.15 6.76
N THR A 175 2.35 -0.89 7.28
CA THR A 175 2.59 -1.46 8.62
C THR A 175 2.18 -0.58 9.81
N PHE A 176 1.25 0.36 9.61
CA PHE A 176 0.59 1.01 10.73
C PHE A 176 -0.37 0.03 11.42
N THR A 177 -0.45 0.12 12.73
CA THR A 177 -1.38 -0.66 13.56
C THR A 177 -2.81 -0.09 13.47
N ASP A 178 -3.82 -0.88 13.87
CA ASP A 178 -5.23 -0.48 13.72
C ASP A 178 -5.69 0.56 14.73
N ASP A 179 -5.01 0.67 15.84
CA ASP A 179 -5.22 1.71 16.85
C ASP A 179 -4.78 3.09 16.37
N TYR A 180 -3.85 3.15 15.40
CA TYR A 180 -3.43 4.43 14.81
C TYR A 180 -4.53 4.99 13.91
N GLU A 181 -5.07 6.14 14.28
CA GLU A 181 -6.12 6.84 13.54
C GLU A 181 -5.57 7.99 12.70
N PHE A 182 -5.95 8.01 11.43
CA PHE A 182 -5.64 9.14 10.55
C PHE A 182 -6.80 10.13 10.57
N ILE A 183 -6.50 11.38 10.94
CA ILE A 183 -7.49 12.47 11.07
C ILE A 183 -7.48 13.35 9.82
N GLY A 184 -8.58 14.05 9.56
CA GLY A 184 -8.72 14.99 8.46
C GLY A 184 -9.36 14.40 7.20
N ALA A 185 -9.25 15.12 6.09
CA ALA A 185 -9.82 14.67 4.81
C ALA A 185 -9.15 13.40 4.31
N MET A 186 -9.89 12.53 3.61
CA MET A 186 -9.35 11.27 3.07
C MET A 186 -8.11 11.48 2.17
N THR A 187 -8.05 12.60 1.46
CA THR A 187 -6.88 13.00 0.65
C THR A 187 -5.64 13.18 1.49
N ASP A 188 -5.79 13.83 2.66
CA ASP A 188 -4.68 14.09 3.57
C ASP A 188 -4.26 12.82 4.30
N GLN A 189 -5.23 11.96 4.65
CA GLN A 189 -4.97 10.64 5.23
C GLN A 189 -4.08 9.78 4.30
N TYR A 190 -4.41 9.68 3.02
CA TYR A 190 -3.55 8.98 2.04
C TYR A 190 -2.18 9.64 1.88
N LYS A 191 -2.12 10.97 1.91
CA LYS A 191 -0.86 11.71 1.81
C LYS A 191 0.05 11.45 2.99
N MET A 192 -0.49 11.43 4.21
CA MET A 192 0.25 11.07 5.42
C MET A 192 0.83 9.66 5.31
N ILE A 193 0.01 8.67 4.93
CA ILE A 193 0.44 7.28 4.77
C ILE A 193 1.54 7.16 3.71
N GLY A 194 1.36 7.76 2.54
CA GLY A 194 2.32 7.64 1.43
C GLY A 194 3.66 8.31 1.71
N ASN A 195 3.69 9.38 2.52
CA ASN A 195 4.91 10.06 2.95
C ASN A 195 5.61 9.38 4.12
N ALA A 196 4.92 8.53 4.86
CA ALA A 196 5.47 7.91 6.04
C ALA A 196 6.61 6.93 5.74
N VAL A 197 7.52 6.81 6.68
CA VAL A 197 8.40 5.65 6.80
C VAL A 197 7.57 4.53 7.44
N PRO A 198 7.51 3.33 6.85
CA PRO A 198 6.74 2.23 7.43
C PRO A 198 7.21 1.92 8.87
N PRO A 199 6.32 1.90 9.87
CA PRO A 199 6.70 1.71 11.28
C PRO A 199 7.55 0.46 11.53
N GLU A 200 7.19 -0.69 10.94
CA GLU A 200 7.98 -1.91 11.12
C GLU A 200 9.37 -1.83 10.45
N PHE A 201 9.51 -1.09 9.36
CA PHE A 201 10.82 -0.83 8.78
C PHE A 201 11.66 0.07 9.67
N ALA A 202 11.07 1.15 10.20
CA ALA A 202 11.74 2.06 11.13
C ALA A 202 12.19 1.33 12.40
N ARG A 203 11.32 0.47 12.98
CA ARG A 203 11.64 -0.34 14.16
C ARG A 203 12.86 -1.25 13.92
N ARG A 204 12.89 -1.96 12.78
CA ARG A 204 14.03 -2.84 12.44
C ARG A 204 15.31 -2.05 12.18
N LEU A 205 15.20 -0.91 11.53
CA LEU A 205 16.35 -0.03 11.31
C LEU A 205 16.90 0.50 12.63
N ALA A 206 16.01 0.90 13.56
CA ALA A 206 16.43 1.35 14.90
C ALA A 206 17.13 0.22 15.69
N LEU A 207 16.61 -1.02 15.63
CA LEU A 207 17.26 -2.17 16.26
C LEU A 207 18.64 -2.46 15.66
N ALA A 208 18.78 -2.36 14.32
CA ALA A 208 20.06 -2.55 13.66
C ALA A 208 21.09 -1.45 14.07
N VAL A 209 20.63 -0.22 14.21
CA VAL A 209 21.48 0.87 14.71
C VAL A 209 21.85 0.66 16.19
N HIS A 210 20.87 0.23 17.01
CA HIS A 210 21.12 -0.08 18.41
C HIS A 210 22.17 -1.21 18.56
N GLN A 211 22.03 -2.28 17.80
CA GLN A 211 23.00 -3.37 17.78
C GLN A 211 24.40 -2.91 17.39
N LEU A 212 24.51 -2.04 16.37
CA LEU A 212 25.78 -1.49 15.93
C LEU A 212 26.52 -0.71 17.03
N ILE A 213 25.76 -0.01 17.89
CA ILE A 213 26.32 0.96 18.83
C ILE A 213 26.51 0.38 20.24
N PHE A 214 25.65 -0.54 20.65
CA PHE A 214 25.56 -1.00 22.05
C PHE A 214 25.78 -2.50 22.25
N GLU A 215 25.85 -3.29 21.17
CA GLU A 215 26.10 -4.72 21.26
C GLU A 215 27.42 -5.04 20.53
N ASP A 216 28.41 -5.50 21.29
CA ASP A 216 29.72 -5.95 20.79
C ASP A 216 29.65 -7.28 20.00
#